data_4c933b5c73287e4a7bdf00e9883ff122
#
_entry.id   4c933b5c73287e4a7bdf00e9883ff122
#
_cell.length_a   1.000
_cell.length_b   1.000
_cell.length_c   1.000
_cell.angle_alpha   90.00
_cell.angle_beta   90.00
_cell.angle_gamma   90.00
#
_symmetry.space_group_name_H-M   'P 1'
#
loop_
_entity.id
_entity.type
_entity.pdbx_description
1 polymer ?
#
loop_
_entity_poly.entity_id
_entity_poly.type
_entity_poly.pdbx_seq_one_letter_code
_entity_poly.pdbx_strand_id
1 'polypeptide(L)'
;MTLKMDDVEMDDVKQERQRMSEQVRPIRDVAAAQKALRFFKVMAITAGCALFVLIVIIVINGGFGKGGPSAVWSPIHGAIYFVFVLSIANLGFKVGWSLPRMVLTMMSGFVPVLPFIVERKVAREVEAQLASAGAQVTLPRD
;
A
#
# COMPACT_ATOMS: atom_id res chain seq x y z
N MET A 1 28.76 38.74 -1.87
CA MET A 1 28.57 37.56 -2.77
C MET A 1 28.15 36.28 -2.03
N THR A 2 28.48 36.13 -0.77
CA THR A 2 28.10 34.98 0.08
C THR A 2 26.60 34.92 0.48
N LEU A 3 25.93 36.08 0.57
CA LEU A 3 24.49 36.18 0.93
C LEU A 3 23.54 35.58 -0.11
N LYS A 4 23.95 35.48 -1.37
CA LYS A 4 23.09 35.00 -2.46
C LYS A 4 23.01 33.46 -2.56
N MET A 5 23.99 32.75 -1.99
CA MET A 5 23.97 31.27 -1.93
C MET A 5 23.13 30.77 -0.75
N ASP A 6 23.18 31.47 0.38
CA ASP A 6 22.41 31.11 1.58
C ASP A 6 20.88 31.31 1.36
N ASP A 7 20.49 32.35 0.60
CA ASP A 7 19.09 32.61 0.26
C ASP A 7 18.52 31.53 -0.69
N VAL A 8 19.32 31.08 -1.66
CA VAL A 8 18.89 30.00 -2.59
C VAL A 8 18.78 28.67 -1.87
N GLU A 9 19.69 28.34 -0.97
CA GLU A 9 19.65 27.12 -0.17
C GLU A 9 18.46 27.11 0.81
N MET A 10 18.14 28.25 1.40
CA MET A 10 16.95 28.40 2.27
C MET A 10 15.63 28.27 1.51
N ASP A 11 15.56 28.77 0.28
CA ASP A 11 14.36 28.65 -0.55
C ASP A 11 14.15 27.21 -1.03
N ASP A 12 15.22 26.49 -1.36
CA ASP A 12 15.14 25.06 -1.70
C ASP A 12 14.67 24.22 -0.51
N VAL A 13 15.20 24.47 0.69
CA VAL A 13 14.75 23.78 1.93
C VAL A 13 13.29 24.10 2.25
N LYS A 14 12.83 25.32 2.03
CA LYS A 14 11.41 25.70 2.19
C LYS A 14 10.52 25.01 1.18
N GLN A 15 10.95 24.92 -0.08
CA GLN A 15 10.21 24.23 -1.12
C GLN A 15 10.13 22.72 -0.87
N GLU A 16 11.21 22.10 -0.39
CA GLU A 16 11.19 20.69 0.00
C GLU A 16 10.26 20.45 1.19
N ARG A 17 10.25 21.31 2.20
CA ARG A 17 9.32 21.24 3.31
C ARG A 17 7.86 21.41 2.87
N GLN A 18 7.60 22.33 1.95
CA GLN A 18 6.26 22.50 1.37
C GLN A 18 5.85 21.27 0.55
N ARG A 19 6.71 20.71 -0.27
CA ARG A 19 6.45 19.48 -1.02
C ARG A 19 6.19 18.29 -0.09
N MET A 20 6.96 18.17 1.00
CA MET A 20 6.73 17.13 2.00
C MET A 20 5.41 17.32 2.76
N SER A 21 5.03 18.56 3.07
CA SER A 21 3.74 18.85 3.73
C SER A 21 2.53 18.69 2.80
N GLU A 22 2.70 18.94 1.51
CA GLU A 22 1.66 18.68 0.50
C GLU A 22 1.48 17.17 0.22
N GLN A 23 2.54 16.38 0.39
CA GLN A 23 2.45 14.93 0.21
C GLN A 23 1.79 14.20 1.39
N VAL A 24 1.75 14.82 2.56
CA VAL A 24 1.04 14.30 3.74
C VAL A 24 -0.34 14.93 3.79
N ARG A 25 -1.27 14.43 2.95
CA ARG A 25 -2.68 14.80 3.11
C ARG A 25 -3.15 14.33 4.49
N PRO A 26 -3.73 15.22 5.31
CA PRO A 26 -4.22 14.81 6.62
C PRO A 26 -5.26 13.71 6.46
N ILE A 27 -5.12 12.65 7.24
CA ILE A 27 -6.10 11.57 7.29
C ILE A 27 -7.38 12.16 7.86
N ARG A 28 -8.39 12.37 7.00
CA ARG A 28 -9.65 12.99 7.39
C ARG A 28 -10.48 12.12 8.34
N ASP A 29 -10.29 10.82 8.26
CA ASP A 29 -11.07 9.85 9.03
C ASP A 29 -10.19 8.68 9.46
N VAL A 30 -9.68 8.76 10.70
CA VAL A 30 -8.79 7.75 11.29
C VAL A 30 -9.48 6.38 11.41
N ALA A 31 -10.77 6.36 11.76
CA ALA A 31 -11.52 5.11 11.91
C ALA A 31 -11.71 4.39 10.56
N ALA A 32 -12.03 5.15 9.50
CA ALA A 32 -12.17 4.61 8.16
C ALA A 32 -10.83 4.12 7.59
N ALA A 33 -9.73 4.82 7.87
CA ALA A 33 -8.38 4.40 7.47
C ALA A 33 -7.94 3.12 8.21
N GLN A 34 -8.26 2.97 9.49
CA GLN A 34 -7.99 1.73 10.25
C GLN A 34 -8.77 0.54 9.69
N LYS A 35 -10.04 0.71 9.34
CA LYS A 35 -10.82 -0.36 8.67
C LYS A 35 -10.22 -0.74 7.33
N ALA A 36 -9.83 0.24 6.52
CA ALA A 36 -9.19 0.01 5.23
C ALA A 36 -7.86 -0.72 5.39
N LEU A 37 -7.06 -0.38 6.40
CA LEU A 37 -5.81 -1.06 6.70
C LEU A 37 -6.01 -2.53 7.11
N ARG A 38 -7.00 -2.81 7.96
CA ARG A 38 -7.35 -4.20 8.33
C ARG A 38 -7.77 -5.00 7.12
N PHE A 39 -8.62 -4.45 6.28
CA PHE A 39 -9.07 -5.09 5.06
C PHE A 39 -7.90 -5.35 4.10
N PHE A 40 -7.02 -4.36 3.94
CA PHE A 40 -5.79 -4.52 3.15
C PHE A 40 -4.89 -5.64 3.68
N LYS A 41 -4.65 -5.72 4.99
CA LYS A 41 -3.84 -6.78 5.61
C LYS A 41 -4.39 -8.17 5.30
N VAL A 42 -5.70 -8.36 5.49
CA VAL A 42 -6.36 -9.64 5.20
C VAL A 42 -6.26 -9.98 3.72
N MET A 43 -6.53 -9.02 2.84
CA MET A 43 -6.48 -9.25 1.39
C MET A 43 -5.05 -9.51 0.89
N ALA A 44 -4.04 -8.84 1.45
CA ALA A 44 -2.64 -9.06 1.09
C ALA A 44 -2.19 -10.50 1.43
N ILE A 45 -2.52 -10.98 2.62
CA ILE A 45 -2.22 -12.34 3.05
C ILE A 45 -2.98 -13.36 2.19
N THR A 46 -4.27 -13.13 1.96
CA THR A 46 -5.12 -14.01 1.14
C THR A 46 -4.62 -14.09 -0.30
N ALA A 47 -4.29 -12.95 -0.90
CA ALA A 47 -3.76 -12.90 -2.27
C ALA A 47 -2.39 -13.57 -2.38
N GLY A 48 -1.51 -13.37 -1.40
CA GLY A 48 -0.20 -14.02 -1.34
C GLY A 48 -0.31 -15.54 -1.20
N CYS A 49 -1.19 -16.03 -0.32
CA CYS A 49 -1.44 -17.47 -0.17
C CYS A 49 -2.08 -18.06 -1.44
N ALA A 50 -3.04 -17.37 -2.04
CA ALA A 50 -3.69 -17.84 -3.27
C ALA A 50 -2.71 -17.92 -4.44
N LEU A 51 -1.80 -16.95 -4.56
CA LEU A 51 -0.74 -16.99 -5.57
C LEU A 51 0.23 -18.15 -5.32
N PHE A 52 0.61 -18.37 -4.06
CA PHE A 52 1.49 -19.48 -3.70
C PHE A 52 0.86 -20.83 -4.08
N VAL A 53 -0.42 -21.04 -3.76
CA VAL A 53 -1.18 -22.22 -4.15
C VAL A 53 -1.23 -22.37 -5.68
N LEU A 54 -1.46 -21.28 -6.41
CA LEU A 54 -1.47 -21.30 -7.87
C LEU A 54 -0.12 -21.75 -8.43
N ILE A 55 1.00 -21.23 -7.91
CA ILE A 55 2.34 -21.63 -8.34
C ILE A 55 2.58 -23.12 -8.07
N VAL A 56 2.22 -23.62 -6.89
CA VAL A 56 2.36 -25.03 -6.54
C VAL A 56 1.55 -25.90 -7.51
N ILE A 57 0.30 -25.53 -7.81
CA ILE A 57 -0.55 -26.25 -8.77
C ILE A 57 0.10 -26.27 -10.16
N ILE A 58 0.64 -25.14 -10.63
CA ILE A 58 1.30 -25.05 -11.94
C ILE A 58 2.53 -25.94 -12.00
N VAL A 59 3.35 -25.92 -10.95
CA VAL A 59 4.58 -26.73 -10.89
C VAL A 59 4.27 -28.23 -10.89
N ILE A 60 3.27 -28.65 -10.09
CA ILE A 60 2.87 -30.07 -9.99
C ILE A 60 2.21 -30.56 -11.29
N ASN A 61 1.42 -29.74 -11.96
CA ASN A 61 0.69 -30.11 -13.19
C ASN A 61 1.50 -29.89 -14.49
N GLY A 62 2.76 -29.44 -14.40
CA GLY A 62 3.65 -29.28 -15.55
C GLY A 62 3.32 -28.11 -16.48
N GLY A 63 2.71 -27.03 -15.97
CA GLY A 63 2.52 -25.76 -16.67
C GLY A 63 1.10 -25.25 -16.79
N PHE A 64 0.98 -24.07 -17.40
CA PHE A 64 -0.29 -23.43 -17.69
C PHE A 64 -1.04 -24.13 -18.85
N GLY A 65 -2.33 -24.28 -18.75
CA GLY A 65 -3.18 -24.46 -19.93
C GLY A 65 -3.50 -25.90 -20.37
N LYS A 66 -3.23 -26.91 -19.56
CA LYS A 66 -3.57 -28.31 -19.90
C LYS A 66 -4.90 -28.81 -19.27
N GLY A 67 -5.89 -27.95 -19.10
CA GLY A 67 -7.24 -28.37 -18.68
C GLY A 67 -7.33 -29.01 -17.30
N GLY A 68 -6.37 -28.72 -16.42
CA GLY A 68 -6.29 -29.28 -15.07
C GLY A 68 -6.70 -28.28 -13.97
N PRO A 69 -6.36 -28.55 -12.71
CA PRO A 69 -6.70 -27.71 -11.55
C PRO A 69 -6.25 -26.24 -11.69
N SER A 70 -5.21 -25.97 -12.48
CA SER A 70 -4.74 -24.61 -12.77
C SER A 70 -5.76 -23.77 -13.57
N ALA A 71 -6.53 -24.40 -14.46
CA ALA A 71 -7.55 -23.71 -15.25
C ALA A 71 -8.73 -23.24 -14.37
N VAL A 72 -9.04 -23.95 -13.31
CA VAL A 72 -10.07 -23.56 -12.33
C VAL A 72 -9.52 -22.56 -11.32
N TRP A 73 -8.30 -22.75 -10.85
CA TRP A 73 -7.70 -21.90 -9.80
C TRP A 73 -7.28 -20.51 -10.32
N SER A 74 -6.88 -20.42 -11.58
CA SER A 74 -6.43 -19.16 -12.18
C SER A 74 -7.49 -18.04 -12.12
N PRO A 75 -8.76 -18.25 -12.51
CA PRO A 75 -9.79 -17.23 -12.39
C PRO A 75 -10.14 -16.91 -10.93
N ILE A 76 -10.06 -17.89 -10.03
CA ILE A 76 -10.29 -17.68 -8.59
C ILE A 76 -9.20 -16.78 -8.02
N HIS A 77 -7.92 -17.06 -8.30
CA HIS A 77 -6.82 -16.19 -7.92
C HIS A 77 -6.96 -14.80 -8.52
N GLY A 78 -7.34 -14.69 -9.79
CA GLY A 78 -7.60 -13.42 -10.47
C GLY A 78 -8.68 -12.58 -9.76
N ALA A 79 -9.77 -13.20 -9.32
CA ALA A 79 -10.81 -12.53 -8.56
C ALA A 79 -10.30 -12.04 -7.18
N ILE A 80 -9.55 -12.88 -6.47
CA ILE A 80 -8.92 -12.51 -5.19
C ILE A 80 -7.94 -11.34 -5.40
N TYR A 81 -7.12 -11.41 -6.44
CA TYR A 81 -6.19 -10.34 -6.79
C TYR A 81 -6.91 -9.03 -7.12
N PHE A 82 -8.03 -9.09 -7.83
CA PHE A 82 -8.84 -7.91 -8.14
C PHE A 82 -9.36 -7.23 -6.85
N VAL A 83 -9.88 -8.01 -5.89
CA VAL A 83 -10.30 -7.48 -4.59
C VAL A 83 -9.11 -6.89 -3.81
N PHE A 84 -7.95 -7.52 -3.89
CA PHE A 84 -6.71 -6.99 -3.31
C PHE A 84 -6.33 -5.63 -3.91
N VAL A 85 -6.38 -5.47 -5.23
CA VAL A 85 -6.15 -4.19 -5.92
C VAL A 85 -7.13 -3.11 -5.45
N LEU A 86 -8.41 -3.44 -5.33
CA LEU A 86 -9.42 -2.52 -4.79
C LEU A 86 -9.14 -2.13 -3.33
N SER A 87 -8.61 -3.05 -2.52
CA SER A 87 -8.22 -2.76 -1.13
C SER A 87 -7.05 -1.79 -1.05
N ILE A 88 -6.07 -1.91 -1.95
CA ILE A 88 -4.94 -0.97 -2.06
C ILE A 88 -5.44 0.41 -2.47
N ALA A 89 -6.31 0.49 -3.48
CA ALA A 89 -6.88 1.74 -3.94
C ALA A 89 -7.67 2.43 -2.81
N ASN A 90 -8.52 1.69 -2.12
CA ASN A 90 -9.31 2.22 -1.01
C ASN A 90 -8.42 2.75 0.14
N LEU A 91 -7.40 1.98 0.54
CA LEU A 91 -6.44 2.41 1.56
C LEU A 91 -5.64 3.62 1.08
N GLY A 92 -5.09 3.55 -0.13
CA GLY A 92 -4.25 4.60 -0.70
C GLY A 92 -4.96 5.95 -0.82
N PHE A 93 -6.22 5.96 -1.24
CA PHE A 93 -7.03 7.19 -1.28
C PHE A 93 -7.32 7.76 0.11
N LYS A 94 -7.53 6.92 1.12
CA LYS A 94 -7.79 7.35 2.49
C LYS A 94 -6.53 7.90 3.20
N VAL A 95 -5.39 7.29 2.92
CA VAL A 95 -4.09 7.68 3.50
C VAL A 95 -3.39 8.75 2.66
N GLY A 96 -3.89 9.05 1.45
CA GLY A 96 -3.34 10.06 0.56
C GLY A 96 -2.07 9.64 -0.17
N TRP A 97 -1.95 8.36 -0.53
CA TRP A 97 -0.81 7.87 -1.31
C TRP A 97 -0.77 8.46 -2.71
N SER A 98 0.44 8.61 -3.23
CA SER A 98 0.63 8.93 -4.64
C SER A 98 0.28 7.74 -5.53
N LEU A 99 -0.23 8.01 -6.75
CA LEU A 99 -0.57 6.97 -7.72
C LEU A 99 0.59 6.01 -8.02
N PRO A 100 1.85 6.47 -8.22
CA PRO A 100 2.98 5.57 -8.44
C PRO A 100 3.19 4.58 -7.30
N ARG A 101 2.99 5.01 -6.05
CA ARG A 101 3.10 4.15 -4.88
C ARG A 101 2.00 3.08 -4.84
N MET A 102 0.77 3.47 -5.18
CA MET A 102 -0.35 2.54 -5.28
C MET A 102 -0.09 1.47 -6.34
N VAL A 103 0.35 1.89 -7.53
CA VAL A 103 0.70 0.96 -8.63
C VAL A 103 1.83 0.02 -8.24
N LEU A 104 2.89 0.54 -7.60
CA LEU A 104 4.00 -0.30 -7.12
C LEU A 104 3.54 -1.35 -6.10
N THR A 105 2.66 -0.96 -5.18
CA THR A 105 2.05 -1.88 -4.20
C THR A 105 1.16 -2.93 -4.90
N MET A 106 0.40 -2.54 -5.93
CA MET A 106 -0.39 -3.47 -6.75
C MET A 106 0.51 -4.48 -7.47
N MET A 107 1.62 -4.02 -8.05
CA MET A 107 2.59 -4.90 -8.72
C MET A 107 3.24 -5.92 -7.78
N SER A 108 3.32 -5.63 -6.48
CA SER A 108 3.84 -6.59 -5.50
C SER A 108 3.03 -7.89 -5.43
N GLY A 109 1.76 -7.86 -5.80
CA GLY A 109 0.88 -9.04 -5.83
C GLY A 109 1.26 -10.10 -6.87
N PHE A 110 2.17 -9.80 -7.81
CA PHE A 110 2.67 -10.80 -8.77
C PHE A 110 3.82 -11.68 -8.25
N VAL A 111 4.43 -11.29 -7.14
CA VAL A 111 5.54 -12.04 -6.53
C VAL A 111 5.07 -12.68 -5.23
N PRO A 112 5.15 -14.02 -5.06
CA PRO A 112 4.47 -14.73 -3.96
C PRO A 112 4.90 -14.32 -2.55
N VAL A 113 6.12 -13.81 -2.39
CA VAL A 113 6.67 -13.39 -1.08
C VAL A 113 6.50 -11.88 -0.84
N LEU A 114 6.42 -11.11 -1.91
CA LEU A 114 6.39 -9.64 -1.84
C LEU A 114 5.17 -9.08 -1.09
N PRO A 115 3.94 -9.62 -1.25
CA PRO A 115 2.78 -9.12 -0.51
C PRO A 115 2.95 -9.15 1.00
N PHE A 116 3.63 -10.18 1.54
CA PHE A 116 3.88 -10.29 2.98
C PHE A 116 4.88 -9.24 3.49
N ILE A 117 5.91 -8.93 2.69
CA ILE A 117 6.91 -7.91 3.03
C ILE A 117 6.28 -6.52 2.91
N VAL A 118 5.55 -6.27 1.83
CA VAL A 118 4.88 -4.99 1.57
C VAL A 118 3.78 -4.76 2.61
N GLU A 119 3.00 -5.78 2.97
CA GLU A 119 1.97 -5.70 4.00
C GLU A 119 2.60 -5.23 5.34
N ARG A 120 3.66 -5.87 5.79
CA ARG A 120 4.34 -5.50 7.04
C ARG A 120 4.89 -4.08 7.01
N LYS A 121 5.48 -3.67 5.90
CA LYS A 121 6.05 -2.33 5.74
C LYS A 121 4.96 -1.26 5.70
N VAL A 122 3.93 -1.48 4.89
CA VAL A 122 2.76 -0.60 4.76
C VAL A 122 1.99 -0.51 6.08
N ALA A 123 1.77 -1.64 6.74
CA ALA A 123 1.08 -1.67 8.01
C ALA A 123 1.77 -0.82 9.07
N ARG A 124 3.09 -0.97 9.25
CA ARG A 124 3.88 -0.19 10.20
C ARG A 124 3.82 1.31 9.89
N GLU A 125 3.93 1.67 8.62
CA GLU A 125 3.93 3.06 8.20
C GLU A 125 2.56 3.71 8.38
N VAL A 126 1.49 3.04 7.97
CA VAL A 126 0.12 3.54 8.15
C VAL A 126 -0.27 3.56 9.62
N GLU A 127 0.10 2.57 10.42
CA GLU A 127 -0.12 2.56 11.87
C GLU A 127 0.59 3.74 12.56
N ALA A 128 1.82 4.05 12.16
CA ALA A 128 2.54 5.20 12.68
C ALA A 128 1.85 6.53 12.30
N GLN A 129 1.36 6.65 11.07
CA GLN A 129 0.59 7.81 10.62
C GLN A 129 -0.73 7.96 11.38
N LEU A 130 -1.44 6.86 11.61
CA LEU A 130 -2.68 6.84 12.37
C LEU A 130 -2.47 7.19 13.84
N ALA A 131 -1.39 6.72 14.45
CA ALA A 131 -1.03 7.06 15.83
C ALA A 131 -0.73 8.56 15.97
N SER A 132 0.03 9.14 15.04
CA SER A 132 0.32 10.58 15.04
C SER A 132 -0.93 11.43 14.80
N ALA A 133 -1.82 11.02 13.90
CA ALA A 133 -3.09 11.69 13.64
C ALA A 133 -4.04 11.60 14.85
N GLY A 134 -4.11 10.45 15.52
CA GLY A 134 -4.88 10.26 16.75
C GLY A 134 -4.37 11.12 17.92
N ALA A 135 -3.05 11.24 18.05
CA ALA A 135 -2.43 12.09 19.06
C ALA A 135 -2.73 13.58 18.85
N GLN A 136 -2.80 14.03 17.59
CA GLN A 136 -3.16 15.42 17.26
C GLN A 136 -4.62 15.77 17.56
N VAL A 137 -5.52 14.79 17.50
CA VAL A 137 -6.95 14.98 17.82
C VAL A 137 -7.18 15.08 19.33
N THR A 138 -6.31 14.47 20.14
CA THR A 138 -6.42 14.45 21.61
C THR A 138 -5.75 15.62 22.31
N LEU A 139 -4.98 16.45 21.61
CA LEU A 139 -4.39 17.66 22.18
C LEU A 139 -5.46 18.74 22.29
N PRO A 140 -5.69 19.35 23.47
CA PRO A 140 -6.58 20.50 23.60
C PRO A 140 -6.07 21.63 22.71
N ARG A 141 -6.95 22.21 21.93
CA ARG A 141 -6.67 23.47 21.23
C ARG A 141 -6.80 24.59 22.25
N ASP A 142 -5.68 25.02 22.81
CA ASP A 142 -5.58 26.27 23.55
C ASP A 142 -5.67 27.48 22.61
#